data_0945ce86908f8db4953074bb46674aa5
#
_entry.id   0945ce86908f8db4953074bb46674aa5
#
_cell.length_a   1.000
_cell.length_b   1.000
_cell.length_c   1.000
_cell.angle_alpha   90.00
_cell.angle_beta   90.00
_cell.angle_gamma   90.00
#
_symmetry.space_group_name_H-M   'P 1'
#
loop_
_entity.id
_entity.type
_entity.pdbx_description
1 polymer ?
#
loop_
_entity_poly.entity_id
_entity_poly.type
_entity_poly.pdbx_seq_one_letter_code
_entity_poly.pdbx_strand_id
1 'polypeptide(L)'
;MKKFTLYLILVLFSFNLFAGERPLTTADRLDIIDVINNYGLAVDNKDYDLFRSLFFNDVEARLVFDPSFFGGEEIIINGLDKWVAYIKESGALFKTSQHLIGNPLISHDGELVKVRSNLNSRGYYKGEEGRSVSLWGYYETYMQKDKDSWKITKHTFFSLGADE
;
A
#
# COMPACT_ATOMS: atom_id res chain seq x y z
N MET A 1 -49.65 -55.97 -16.13
CA MET A 1 -49.19 -54.66 -16.64
C MET A 1 -48.29 -54.08 -15.58
N LYS A 2 -46.95 -54.11 -15.75
CA LYS A 2 -45.98 -53.60 -14.80
C LYS A 2 -45.66 -52.10 -15.14
N LYS A 3 -45.99 -51.22 -14.22
CA LYS A 3 -45.68 -49.78 -14.36
C LYS A 3 -44.19 -49.57 -14.07
N PHE A 4 -43.40 -49.18 -15.11
CA PHE A 4 -42.02 -48.75 -14.96
C PHE A 4 -41.99 -47.29 -14.53
N THR A 5 -41.61 -47.06 -13.27
CA THR A 5 -41.41 -45.71 -12.74
C THR A 5 -39.97 -45.31 -13.10
N LEU A 6 -39.83 -44.37 -14.03
CA LEU A 6 -38.57 -43.81 -14.45
C LEU A 6 -38.11 -42.75 -13.39
N TYR A 7 -37.12 -43.09 -12.57
CA TYR A 7 -36.50 -42.11 -11.67
C TYR A 7 -35.47 -41.29 -12.49
N LEU A 8 -35.85 -40.03 -12.75
CA LEU A 8 -34.96 -39.03 -13.32
C LEU A 8 -34.01 -38.54 -12.19
N ILE A 9 -32.81 -39.07 -12.13
CA ILE A 9 -31.81 -38.58 -11.20
C ILE A 9 -31.25 -37.28 -11.77
N LEU A 10 -31.71 -36.14 -11.20
CA LEU A 10 -31.20 -34.82 -11.47
C LEU A 10 -29.85 -34.70 -10.73
N VAL A 11 -28.74 -35.01 -11.42
CA VAL A 11 -27.39 -34.75 -10.92
C VAL A 11 -27.16 -33.24 -11.04
N LEU A 12 -27.46 -32.52 -9.94
CA LEU A 12 -26.98 -31.14 -9.81
C LEU A 12 -25.47 -31.14 -9.72
N PHE A 13 -24.82 -30.95 -10.85
CA PHE A 13 -23.41 -30.55 -10.88
C PHE A 13 -23.33 -29.18 -10.25
N SER A 14 -23.04 -29.15 -8.95
CA SER A 14 -22.55 -27.93 -8.28
C SER A 14 -21.21 -27.61 -8.91
N PHE A 15 -21.22 -26.80 -9.97
CA PHE A 15 -20.02 -26.08 -10.38
C PHE A 15 -19.67 -25.16 -9.22
N ASN A 16 -18.78 -25.62 -8.33
CA ASN A 16 -18.00 -24.71 -7.52
C ASN A 16 -17.20 -23.89 -8.56
N LEU A 17 -17.75 -22.76 -8.94
CA LEU A 17 -16.98 -21.69 -9.53
C LEU A 17 -15.93 -21.33 -8.45
N PHE A 18 -14.76 -21.98 -8.54
CA PHE A 18 -13.55 -21.41 -8.02
C PHE A 18 -13.45 -20.06 -8.75
N ALA A 19 -13.87 -19.01 -8.08
CA ALA A 19 -13.52 -17.66 -8.51
C ALA A 19 -12.01 -17.56 -8.36
N GLY A 20 -11.29 -18.12 -9.35
CA GLY A 20 -9.85 -17.94 -9.46
C GLY A 20 -9.57 -16.46 -9.50
N GLU A 21 -8.54 -16.03 -8.83
CA GLU A 21 -8.08 -14.64 -8.83
C GLU A 21 -8.07 -14.14 -10.27
N ARG A 22 -8.84 -13.07 -10.54
CA ARG A 22 -8.86 -12.49 -11.89
C ARG A 22 -7.46 -11.93 -12.18
N PRO A 23 -6.80 -12.38 -13.25
CA PRO A 23 -5.48 -11.86 -13.61
C PRO A 23 -5.51 -10.33 -13.75
N LEU A 24 -4.52 -9.66 -13.15
CA LEU A 24 -4.34 -8.22 -13.31
C LEU A 24 -4.07 -7.89 -14.78
N THR A 25 -4.88 -7.00 -15.33
CA THR A 25 -4.64 -6.46 -16.68
C THR A 25 -3.43 -5.52 -16.67
N THR A 26 -2.93 -5.16 -17.85
CA THR A 26 -1.89 -4.14 -17.98
C THR A 26 -2.38 -2.79 -17.43
N ALA A 27 -3.65 -2.43 -17.66
CA ALA A 27 -4.23 -1.22 -17.09
C ALA A 27 -4.25 -1.25 -15.57
N ASP A 28 -4.72 -2.36 -14.95
CA ASP A 28 -4.67 -2.50 -13.49
C ASP A 28 -3.25 -2.32 -12.94
N ARG A 29 -2.24 -2.87 -13.63
CA ARG A 29 -0.83 -2.73 -13.19
C ARG A 29 -0.32 -1.30 -13.27
N LEU A 30 -0.68 -0.56 -14.33
CA LEU A 30 -0.32 0.85 -14.48
C LEU A 30 -1.03 1.71 -13.42
N ASP A 31 -2.33 1.51 -13.21
CA ASP A 31 -3.10 2.22 -12.19
C ASP A 31 -2.53 1.99 -10.78
N ILE A 32 -2.13 0.75 -10.47
CA ILE A 32 -1.47 0.39 -9.20
C ILE A 32 -0.14 1.13 -9.05
N ILE A 33 0.68 1.17 -10.09
CA ILE A 33 1.96 1.89 -10.11
C ILE A 33 1.72 3.38 -9.91
N ASP A 34 0.69 3.95 -10.53
CA ASP A 34 0.34 5.36 -10.37
C ASP A 34 -0.08 5.69 -8.94
N VAL A 35 -0.80 4.80 -8.24
CA VAL A 35 -1.11 4.99 -6.81
C VAL A 35 0.18 5.03 -5.98
N ILE A 36 1.14 4.15 -6.23
CA ILE A 36 2.43 4.13 -5.52
C ILE A 36 3.24 5.40 -5.81
N ASN A 37 3.28 5.85 -7.06
CA ASN A 37 3.97 7.09 -7.43
C ASN A 37 3.30 8.31 -6.80
N ASN A 38 1.98 8.39 -6.84
CA ASN A 38 1.20 9.47 -6.25
C ASN A 38 1.36 9.54 -4.72
N TYR A 39 1.58 8.40 -4.06
CA TYR A 39 1.91 8.39 -2.63
C TYR A 39 3.18 9.19 -2.34
N GLY A 40 4.29 8.92 -3.05
CA GLY A 40 5.53 9.67 -2.89
C GLY A 40 5.36 11.16 -3.20
N LEU A 41 4.70 11.48 -4.33
CA LEU A 41 4.43 12.85 -4.73
C LEU A 41 3.57 13.62 -3.72
N ALA A 42 2.54 12.98 -3.16
CA ALA A 42 1.65 13.59 -2.20
C ALA A 42 2.38 13.93 -0.89
N VAL A 43 3.25 13.04 -0.41
CA VAL A 43 4.08 13.27 0.77
C VAL A 43 5.07 14.42 0.52
N ASP A 44 5.78 14.40 -0.59
CA ASP A 44 6.83 15.38 -0.93
C ASP A 44 6.26 16.78 -1.13
N ASN A 45 5.12 16.89 -1.80
CA ASN A 45 4.44 18.15 -2.05
C ASN A 45 3.54 18.60 -0.88
N LYS A 46 3.38 17.77 0.16
CA LYS A 46 2.45 18.00 1.27
C LYS A 46 1.01 18.17 0.79
N ASP A 47 0.66 17.48 -0.29
CA ASP A 47 -0.69 17.42 -0.85
C ASP A 47 -1.49 16.35 -0.09
N TYR A 48 -2.08 16.76 1.03
CA TYR A 48 -2.82 15.86 1.90
C TYR A 48 -4.18 15.45 1.35
N ASP A 49 -4.72 16.18 0.38
CA ASP A 49 -5.96 15.80 -0.30
C ASP A 49 -5.70 14.68 -1.31
N LEU A 50 -4.64 14.81 -2.12
CA LEU A 50 -4.16 13.71 -2.95
C LEU A 50 -3.81 12.50 -2.08
N PHE A 51 -3.06 12.69 -0.99
CA PHE A 51 -2.70 11.61 -0.07
C PHE A 51 -3.93 10.85 0.43
N ARG A 52 -4.95 11.56 0.90
CA ARG A 52 -6.21 10.95 1.37
C ARG A 52 -6.91 10.12 0.31
N SER A 53 -6.89 10.57 -0.94
CA SER A 53 -7.59 9.91 -2.04
C SER A 53 -7.06 8.50 -2.36
N LEU A 54 -5.80 8.22 -1.97
CA LEU A 54 -5.12 6.96 -2.25
C LEU A 54 -5.50 5.82 -1.32
N PHE A 55 -6.20 6.08 -0.22
CA PHE A 55 -6.44 5.13 0.86
C PHE A 55 -7.92 4.86 1.11
N PHE A 56 -8.20 3.70 1.69
CA PHE A 56 -9.46 3.46 2.39
C PHE A 56 -9.45 4.15 3.76
N ASN A 57 -10.65 4.46 4.28
CA ASN A 57 -10.79 5.15 5.57
C ASN A 57 -10.29 4.33 6.77
N ASP A 58 -10.34 3.02 6.68
CA ASP A 58 -9.93 2.04 7.68
C ASP A 58 -8.51 1.49 7.47
N VAL A 59 -7.70 2.20 6.70
CA VAL A 59 -6.31 1.80 6.40
C VAL A 59 -5.52 1.48 7.67
N GLU A 60 -4.71 0.42 7.62
CA GLU A 60 -3.63 0.14 8.57
C GLU A 60 -2.30 0.64 7.99
N ALA A 61 -1.69 1.61 8.63
CA ALA A 61 -0.33 2.04 8.33
C ALA A 61 0.63 1.53 9.42
N ARG A 62 1.79 1.04 9.01
CA ARG A 62 2.77 0.42 9.89
C ARG A 62 4.18 0.88 9.54
N LEU A 63 4.96 1.26 10.53
CA LEU A 63 6.37 1.58 10.36
C LEU A 63 7.18 0.62 11.24
N VAL A 64 8.08 -0.12 10.62
CA VAL A 64 8.96 -1.09 11.26
C VAL A 64 10.38 -0.58 11.11
N PHE A 65 10.96 -0.13 12.21
CA PHE A 65 12.31 0.44 12.21
C PHE A 65 13.37 -0.62 12.53
N ASP A 66 14.48 -0.53 11.84
CA ASP A 66 15.63 -1.38 12.12
C ASP A 66 16.20 -1.07 13.52
N PRO A 67 16.44 -2.09 14.37
CA PRO A 67 16.95 -1.89 15.73
C PRO A 67 18.28 -1.15 15.80
N SER A 68 19.13 -1.28 14.80
CA SER A 68 20.45 -0.65 14.75
C SER A 68 20.40 0.86 14.49
N PHE A 69 19.29 1.38 13.94
CA PHE A 69 19.15 2.80 13.62
C PHE A 69 18.12 3.53 14.49
N PHE A 70 17.00 2.87 14.80
CA PHE A 70 15.86 3.51 15.46
C PHE A 70 15.37 2.76 16.70
N GLY A 71 16.22 1.90 17.30
CA GLY A 71 15.84 1.15 18.50
C GLY A 71 14.86 0.00 18.28
N GLY A 72 14.47 -0.28 17.03
CA GLY A 72 13.58 -1.41 16.70
C GLY A 72 12.12 -1.17 17.05
N GLU A 73 11.71 0.08 17.15
CA GLU A 73 10.33 0.40 17.43
C GLU A 73 9.42 0.09 16.23
N GLU A 74 8.21 -0.31 16.58
CA GLU A 74 7.14 -0.49 15.62
C GLU A 74 5.99 0.46 15.94
N ILE A 75 5.55 1.22 14.92
CA ILE A 75 4.42 2.14 15.03
C ILE A 75 3.28 1.60 14.19
N ILE A 76 2.11 1.38 14.79
CA ILE A 76 0.89 0.96 14.10
C ILE A 76 -0.14 2.08 14.21
N ILE A 77 -0.65 2.52 13.06
CA ILE A 77 -1.63 3.60 12.95
C ILE A 77 -2.86 3.06 12.21
N ASN A 78 -4.00 3.05 12.89
CA ASN A 78 -5.25 2.58 12.33
C ASN A 78 -6.17 3.75 12.02
N GLY A 79 -6.59 3.83 10.77
CA GLY A 79 -7.51 4.83 10.24
C GLY A 79 -6.83 6.01 9.55
N LEU A 80 -7.45 6.44 8.47
CA LEU A 80 -6.91 7.45 7.55
C LEU A 80 -6.62 8.80 8.21
N ASP A 81 -7.50 9.27 9.09
CA ASP A 81 -7.30 10.58 9.73
C ASP A 81 -6.05 10.62 10.61
N LYS A 82 -5.78 9.53 11.34
CA LYS A 82 -4.58 9.41 12.15
C LYS A 82 -3.33 9.26 11.28
N TRP A 83 -3.44 8.52 10.18
CA TRP A 83 -2.34 8.37 9.24
C TRP A 83 -1.97 9.69 8.58
N VAL A 84 -2.95 10.47 8.11
CA VAL A 84 -2.72 11.81 7.58
C VAL A 84 -2.11 12.74 8.64
N ALA A 85 -2.59 12.70 9.88
CA ALA A 85 -2.04 13.52 10.96
C ALA A 85 -0.55 13.20 11.20
N TYR A 86 -0.19 11.91 11.25
CA TYR A 86 1.19 11.46 11.42
C TYR A 86 2.10 11.94 10.27
N ILE A 87 1.68 11.77 9.01
CA ILE A 87 2.44 12.25 7.84
C ILE A 87 2.58 13.76 7.84
N LYS A 88 1.55 14.47 8.28
CA LYS A 88 1.56 15.93 8.41
C LYS A 88 2.57 16.42 9.44
N GLU A 89 2.58 15.78 10.60
CA GLU A 89 3.50 16.09 11.69
C GLU A 89 4.95 15.78 11.30
N SER A 90 5.21 14.59 10.78
CA SER A 90 6.54 14.17 10.30
C SER A 90 7.04 15.07 9.18
N GLY A 91 6.19 15.38 8.18
CA GLY A 91 6.53 16.26 7.06
C GLY A 91 6.73 17.73 7.47
N ALA A 92 6.21 18.15 8.63
CA ALA A 92 6.39 19.51 9.14
C ALA A 92 7.84 19.82 9.53
N LEU A 93 8.63 18.79 9.86
CA LEU A 93 10.05 18.92 10.21
C LEU A 93 10.91 19.33 9.01
N PHE A 94 10.49 19.00 7.79
CA PHE A 94 11.29 19.19 6.60
C PHE A 94 10.86 20.41 5.78
N LYS A 95 11.85 21.14 5.29
CA LYS A 95 11.66 22.19 4.27
C LYS A 95 11.24 21.55 2.95
N THR A 96 11.98 20.54 2.54
CA THR A 96 11.74 19.74 1.33
C THR A 96 12.05 18.28 1.61
N SER A 97 11.35 17.38 0.93
CA SER A 97 11.65 15.95 0.91
C SER A 97 11.53 15.40 -0.51
N GLN A 98 12.11 14.24 -0.72
CA GLN A 98 11.97 13.48 -1.94
C GLN A 98 11.91 11.98 -1.62
N HIS A 99 10.90 11.31 -2.16
CA HIS A 99 10.74 9.86 -2.11
C HIS A 99 11.01 9.26 -3.50
N LEU A 100 12.06 8.47 -3.60
CA LEU A 100 12.32 7.63 -4.77
C LEU A 100 11.78 6.24 -4.48
N ILE A 101 10.60 5.95 -5.03
CA ILE A 101 9.95 4.65 -4.90
C ILE A 101 10.12 3.91 -6.22
N GLY A 102 10.70 2.72 -6.16
CA GLY A 102 11.04 1.98 -7.37
C GLY A 102 10.93 0.46 -7.22
N ASN A 103 11.16 -0.23 -8.34
CA ASN A 103 11.15 -1.69 -8.43
C ASN A 103 9.85 -2.33 -7.91
N PRO A 104 8.65 -1.88 -8.34
CA PRO A 104 7.41 -2.42 -7.86
C PRO A 104 7.23 -3.87 -8.32
N LEU A 105 7.10 -4.79 -7.37
CA LEU A 105 6.71 -6.17 -7.59
C LEU A 105 5.25 -6.32 -7.20
N ILE A 106 4.40 -6.61 -8.17
CA ILE A 106 2.94 -6.69 -8.01
C ILE A 106 2.53 -8.16 -8.07
N SER A 107 1.86 -8.63 -7.03
CA SER A 107 1.34 -10.01 -6.90
C SER A 107 -0.03 -10.01 -6.24
N HIS A 108 -0.79 -11.09 -6.45
CA HIS A 108 -1.98 -11.36 -5.65
C HIS A 108 -1.61 -11.87 -4.26
N ASP A 109 -2.41 -11.52 -3.26
CA ASP A 109 -2.40 -12.06 -1.91
C ASP A 109 -3.85 -12.22 -1.44
N GLY A 110 -4.45 -13.37 -1.76
CA GLY A 110 -5.88 -13.60 -1.62
C GLY A 110 -6.68 -12.63 -2.50
N GLU A 111 -7.64 -11.94 -1.90
CA GLU A 111 -8.49 -10.95 -2.60
C GLU A 111 -7.79 -9.58 -2.79
N LEU A 112 -6.63 -9.39 -2.17
CA LEU A 112 -5.85 -8.17 -2.25
C LEU A 112 -4.75 -8.28 -3.30
N VAL A 113 -4.25 -7.13 -3.70
CA VAL A 113 -3.02 -7.01 -4.47
C VAL A 113 -1.93 -6.49 -3.56
N LYS A 114 -0.85 -7.25 -3.46
CA LYS A 114 0.37 -6.86 -2.74
C LYS A 114 1.35 -6.21 -3.71
N VAL A 115 1.86 -5.05 -3.33
CA VAL A 115 2.96 -4.36 -4.02
C VAL A 115 4.12 -4.22 -3.07
N ARG A 116 5.28 -4.79 -3.42
CA ARG A 116 6.55 -4.53 -2.73
C ARG A 116 7.36 -3.57 -3.58
N SER A 117 7.78 -2.45 -3.01
CA SER A 117 8.61 -1.45 -3.70
C SER A 117 9.75 -0.97 -2.81
N ASN A 118 10.91 -0.67 -3.41
CA ASN A 118 12.03 -0.09 -2.67
C ASN A 118 11.79 1.40 -2.45
N LEU A 119 12.31 1.89 -1.32
CA LEU A 119 12.31 3.31 -0.97
C LEU A 119 13.75 3.79 -0.77
N ASN A 120 14.03 4.97 -1.33
CA ASN A 120 15.09 5.86 -0.88
C ASN A 120 14.47 7.24 -0.73
N SER A 121 14.51 7.81 0.46
CA SER A 121 13.97 9.15 0.72
C SER A 121 15.03 10.03 1.34
N ARG A 122 14.95 11.33 1.05
CA ARG A 122 15.80 12.35 1.66
C ARG A 122 14.95 13.55 2.07
N GLY A 123 15.17 14.03 3.29
CA GLY A 123 14.55 15.22 3.82
C GLY A 123 15.59 16.25 4.27
N TYR A 124 15.37 17.54 3.95
CA TYR A 124 16.16 18.65 4.45
C TYR A 124 15.40 19.36 5.57
N TYR A 125 15.99 19.45 6.75
CA TYR A 125 15.35 20.05 7.92
C TYR A 125 15.07 21.54 7.75
N LYS A 126 13.98 22.01 8.36
CA LYS A 126 13.67 23.44 8.45
C LYS A 126 14.57 24.11 9.49
N GLY A 127 15.09 25.28 9.14
CA GLY A 127 15.89 26.09 10.08
C GLY A 127 17.29 25.57 10.35
N GLU A 128 17.70 24.47 9.72
CA GLU A 128 19.02 23.88 9.85
C GLU A 128 19.67 23.81 8.45
N GLU A 129 20.47 24.82 8.12
CA GLU A 129 21.06 24.92 6.78
C GLU A 129 21.99 23.72 6.49
N GLY A 130 21.73 23.04 5.37
CA GLY A 130 22.49 21.88 4.90
C GLY A 130 22.22 20.57 5.64
N ARG A 131 21.52 20.57 6.79
CA ARG A 131 21.21 19.33 7.48
C ARG A 131 20.10 18.56 6.78
N SER A 132 20.36 17.28 6.57
CA SER A 132 19.40 16.38 5.91
C SER A 132 19.49 14.99 6.53
N VAL A 133 18.43 14.24 6.38
CA VAL A 133 18.40 12.80 6.67
C VAL A 133 18.03 12.04 5.41
N SER A 134 18.73 10.94 5.17
CA SER A 134 18.35 9.94 4.17
C SER A 134 17.86 8.69 4.87
N LEU A 135 16.79 8.10 4.35
CA LEU A 135 16.17 6.90 4.87
C LEU A 135 15.95 5.93 3.71
N TRP A 136 16.35 4.69 3.87
CA TRP A 136 16.09 3.66 2.86
C TRP A 136 15.48 2.41 3.46
N GLY A 137 14.74 1.72 2.61
CA GLY A 137 14.01 0.54 3.00
C GLY A 137 13.10 0.05 1.88
N TYR A 138 11.97 -0.49 2.25
CA TYR A 138 10.94 -0.88 1.29
C TYR A 138 9.55 -0.74 1.87
N TYR A 139 8.59 -0.64 0.99
CA TYR A 139 7.17 -0.72 1.31
C TYR A 139 6.60 -2.08 0.96
N GLU A 140 5.69 -2.58 1.79
CA GLU A 140 4.69 -3.57 1.44
C GLU A 140 3.32 -2.92 1.53
N THR A 141 2.67 -2.80 0.38
CA THR A 141 1.40 -2.10 0.23
C THR A 141 0.35 -3.08 -0.26
N TYR A 142 -0.76 -3.18 0.46
CA TYR A 142 -1.90 -3.98 0.05
C TYR A 142 -3.00 -3.08 -0.48
N MET A 143 -3.55 -3.45 -1.60
CA MET A 143 -4.48 -2.64 -2.35
C MET A 143 -5.71 -3.44 -2.76
N GLN A 144 -6.82 -2.75 -2.86
CA GLN A 144 -8.07 -3.28 -3.35
C GLN A 144 -8.72 -2.27 -4.29
N LYS A 145 -9.52 -2.76 -5.23
CA LYS A 145 -10.27 -1.89 -6.14
C LYS A 145 -11.51 -1.35 -5.43
N ASP A 146 -11.64 -0.02 -5.40
CA ASP A 146 -12.86 0.69 -4.99
C ASP A 146 -13.53 1.24 -6.24
N LYS A 147 -14.56 0.55 -6.72
CA LYS A 147 -15.20 0.80 -8.02
C LYS A 147 -14.17 0.69 -9.16
N ASP A 148 -13.78 1.82 -9.75
CA ASP A 148 -12.82 1.88 -10.85
C ASP A 148 -11.42 2.30 -10.43
N SER A 149 -11.18 2.58 -9.14
CA SER A 149 -9.91 3.07 -8.62
C SER A 149 -9.25 2.08 -7.68
N TRP A 150 -7.93 1.94 -7.75
CA TRP A 150 -7.15 1.20 -6.77
C TRP A 150 -6.88 2.06 -5.55
N LYS A 151 -7.09 1.49 -4.36
CA LYS A 151 -6.82 2.16 -3.08
C LYS A 151 -6.07 1.26 -2.12
N ILE A 152 -5.32 1.88 -1.24
CA ILE A 152 -4.49 1.22 -0.24
C ILE A 152 -5.35 0.87 0.99
N THR A 153 -5.34 -0.41 1.39
CA THR A 153 -5.96 -0.91 2.62
C THR A 153 -4.94 -1.07 3.74
N LYS A 154 -3.68 -1.39 3.38
CA LYS A 154 -2.58 -1.54 4.32
C LYS A 154 -1.28 -1.05 3.69
N HIS A 155 -0.48 -0.32 4.48
CA HIS A 155 0.80 0.21 4.03
C HIS A 155 1.86 0.05 5.12
N THR A 156 2.85 -0.78 4.88
CA THR A 156 3.94 -1.02 5.83
C THR A 156 5.26 -0.53 5.25
N PHE A 157 5.94 0.32 5.99
CA PHE A 157 7.33 0.68 5.75
C PHE A 157 8.27 -0.19 6.59
N PHE A 158 9.26 -0.77 5.96
CA PHE A 158 10.36 -1.46 6.60
C PHE A 158 11.65 -0.67 6.39
N SER A 159 12.19 -0.09 7.44
CA SER A 159 13.47 0.60 7.42
C SER A 159 14.61 -0.41 7.34
N LEU A 160 15.60 -0.14 6.50
CA LEU A 160 16.85 -0.89 6.38
C LEU A 160 18.06 -0.05 6.79
N GLY A 161 17.89 1.26 6.93
CA GLY A 161 18.95 2.15 7.36
C GLY A 161 18.62 3.62 7.18
N ALA A 162 19.43 4.48 7.79
CA ALA A 162 19.38 5.92 7.68
C ALA A 162 20.78 6.53 7.80
N ASP A 163 20.98 7.70 7.18
CA ASP A 163 22.16 8.58 7.34
C ASP A 163 21.69 10.01 7.60
N GLU A 164 22.39 10.75 8.47
CA GLU A 164 22.27 12.19 8.70
C GLU A 164 23.43 12.99 8.10
#